data_37c13dccb2a909fe30616c7701c87e74
#
_entry.id   37c13dccb2a909fe30616c7701c87e74
#
_cell.length_a   1.000
_cell.length_b   1.000
_cell.length_c   1.000
_cell.angle_alpha   90.00
_cell.angle_beta   90.00
_cell.angle_gamma   90.00
#
_symmetry.space_group_name_H-M   'P 1'
#
loop_
_entity.id
_entity.type
_entity.pdbx_description
1 polymer ?
#
loop_
_entity_poly.entity_id
_entity_poly.type
_entity_poly.pdbx_seq_one_letter_code
_entity_poly.pdbx_strand_id
1 'polypeptide(L)'
;DGAGTIHANNVPTLNQSTTGNAATATALATPRAINGVNFDGTAAITVTAAGSTLSDTVPVSKGGTGATTLTANGVLTGNGTSAITGESNLIFDGSTLTITGARQIVSPTGADQYYGDSVQFGSGPSGVDGDIEQGKLYYLDSSQQWEEADADAASTSTGMLAIAIVDDSPRFLVKGLARHPSWAGFTTGDVLYVSGTAGEITNTAPSGNGDIVRVIGYCTDGTNREIYFNPDGAFVEVSA
;
A
#
# COMPACT_ATOMS: atom_id res chain seq x y z
N ASP A 1 -64.70 25.27 -60.76
CA ASP A 1 -63.83 26.42 -60.72
C ASP A 1 -62.43 25.93 -60.30
N GLY A 2 -61.50 26.25 -61.15
CA GLY A 2 -60.19 25.63 -61.20
C GLY A 2 -59.14 26.16 -60.25
N ALA A 3 -59.47 26.52 -59.08
CA ALA A 3 -58.47 26.84 -58.05
C ALA A 3 -58.54 25.77 -56.97
N GLY A 4 -57.79 24.73 -57.12
CA GLY A 4 -57.68 23.52 -56.27
C GLY A 4 -57.57 23.77 -54.81
N THR A 5 -58.53 24.46 -54.18
CA THR A 5 -58.65 24.55 -52.73
C THR A 5 -59.29 23.28 -52.21
N ILE A 6 -58.48 22.39 -51.66
CA ILE A 6 -58.95 21.19 -50.96
C ILE A 6 -59.47 21.63 -49.59
N HIS A 7 -60.84 21.61 -49.45
CA HIS A 7 -61.48 21.89 -48.17
C HIS A 7 -61.24 20.71 -47.24
N ALA A 8 -60.89 20.98 -45.97
CA ALA A 8 -60.55 19.96 -44.92
C ALA A 8 -61.64 18.87 -44.82
N ASN A 9 -62.91 19.17 -45.12
CA ASN A 9 -64.03 18.23 -45.09
C ASN A 9 -64.11 17.30 -46.30
N ASN A 10 -63.32 17.55 -47.35
CA ASN A 10 -63.30 16.74 -48.57
C ASN A 10 -62.07 15.88 -48.71
N VAL A 11 -61.21 15.87 -47.70
CA VAL A 11 -60.07 15.00 -47.70
C VAL A 11 -60.44 13.78 -46.83
N PRO A 12 -60.65 12.60 -47.45
CA PRO A 12 -60.76 11.38 -46.63
C PRO A 12 -59.52 11.23 -45.74
N THR A 13 -59.63 10.60 -44.60
CA THR A 13 -58.48 10.28 -43.75
C THR A 13 -57.50 9.47 -44.59
N LEU A 14 -56.53 10.17 -45.21
CA LEU A 14 -55.56 9.55 -46.09
C LEU A 14 -54.45 8.93 -45.23
N ASN A 15 -54.43 7.62 -45.22
CA ASN A 15 -53.34 6.87 -44.63
C ASN A 15 -52.20 6.85 -45.69
N GLN A 16 -51.65 8.04 -46.00
CA GLN A 16 -50.59 8.17 -46.99
C GLN A 16 -49.20 8.22 -46.37
N SER A 17 -48.30 7.60 -47.09
CA SER A 17 -46.88 7.83 -46.86
C SER A 17 -46.52 9.24 -47.31
N THR A 18 -46.23 10.16 -46.41
CA THR A 18 -45.78 11.51 -46.75
C THR A 18 -44.34 11.47 -47.22
N THR A 19 -44.05 12.07 -48.38
CA THR A 19 -42.68 12.19 -48.92
C THR A 19 -41.88 13.33 -48.26
N GLY A 20 -42.41 14.00 -47.26
CA GLY A 20 -41.77 15.08 -46.50
C GLY A 20 -41.84 14.83 -45.01
N ASN A 21 -41.02 15.56 -44.24
CA ASN A 21 -41.08 15.53 -42.78
C ASN A 21 -42.41 16.07 -42.29
N ALA A 22 -43.10 15.31 -41.44
CA ALA A 22 -44.26 15.88 -40.72
C ALA A 22 -43.74 17.00 -39.79
N ALA A 23 -44.39 18.15 -39.79
CA ALA A 23 -44.01 19.28 -38.94
C ALA A 23 -44.11 18.92 -37.43
N THR A 24 -44.99 17.99 -37.10
CA THR A 24 -45.12 17.41 -35.76
C THR A 24 -45.50 15.92 -35.86
N ALA A 25 -44.70 15.05 -35.33
CA ALA A 25 -45.06 13.65 -35.00
C ALA A 25 -45.20 13.53 -33.49
N THR A 26 -46.40 13.27 -33.02
CA THR A 26 -46.69 13.21 -31.58
C THR A 26 -46.11 11.94 -30.94
N ALA A 27 -46.06 10.84 -31.69
CA ALA A 27 -45.52 9.58 -31.26
C ALA A 27 -45.17 8.66 -32.45
N LEU A 28 -44.31 7.70 -32.23
CA LEU A 28 -44.10 6.61 -33.19
C LEU A 28 -45.33 5.70 -33.18
N ALA A 29 -45.86 5.35 -34.36
CA ALA A 29 -46.98 4.41 -34.47
C ALA A 29 -46.73 3.03 -33.82
N THR A 30 -45.47 2.65 -33.77
CA THR A 30 -45.00 1.46 -33.03
C THR A 30 -43.78 1.85 -32.23
N PRO A 31 -43.83 1.82 -30.90
CA PRO A 31 -42.66 2.07 -30.07
C PRO A 31 -41.50 1.14 -30.45
N ARG A 32 -40.29 1.64 -30.39
CA ARG A 32 -39.05 0.86 -30.59
C ARG A 32 -38.31 0.78 -29.29
N ALA A 33 -37.76 -0.39 -29.02
CA ALA A 33 -36.87 -0.57 -27.87
C ALA A 33 -35.46 -0.07 -28.21
N ILE A 34 -34.90 0.77 -27.33
CA ILE A 34 -33.50 1.16 -27.32
C ILE A 34 -32.89 0.55 -26.08
N ASN A 35 -32.04 -0.42 -26.27
CA ASN A 35 -31.45 -1.20 -25.18
C ASN A 35 -32.49 -1.70 -24.14
N GLY A 36 -33.60 -2.26 -24.63
CA GLY A 36 -34.69 -2.81 -23.82
C GLY A 36 -35.67 -1.77 -23.23
N VAL A 37 -35.42 -0.47 -23.40
CA VAL A 37 -36.34 0.62 -22.98
C VAL A 37 -37.18 1.04 -24.16
N ASN A 38 -38.53 0.99 -24.05
CA ASN A 38 -39.42 1.41 -25.10
C ASN A 38 -39.36 2.94 -25.30
N PHE A 39 -39.15 3.35 -26.55
CA PHE A 39 -39.16 4.74 -26.97
C PHE A 39 -40.21 4.95 -28.06
N ASP A 40 -41.14 5.84 -27.82
CA ASP A 40 -42.20 6.24 -28.77
C ASP A 40 -42.09 7.70 -29.21
N GLY A 41 -41.18 8.49 -28.66
CA GLY A 41 -40.97 9.90 -28.98
C GLY A 41 -41.80 10.86 -28.13
N THR A 42 -42.67 10.41 -27.24
CA THR A 42 -43.53 11.29 -26.42
C THR A 42 -42.81 11.90 -25.22
N ALA A 43 -41.77 11.23 -24.71
CA ALA A 43 -40.98 11.67 -23.56
C ALA A 43 -39.49 11.28 -23.70
N ALA A 44 -38.64 11.99 -22.98
CA ALA A 44 -37.24 11.58 -22.83
C ALA A 44 -37.15 10.24 -22.06
N ILE A 45 -36.25 9.35 -22.50
CA ILE A 45 -35.98 8.10 -21.84
C ILE A 45 -34.53 8.09 -21.31
N THR A 46 -34.30 7.40 -20.18
CA THR A 46 -32.97 7.09 -19.71
C THR A 46 -32.61 5.67 -20.16
N VAL A 47 -31.56 5.54 -20.94
CA VAL A 47 -31.04 4.25 -21.39
C VAL A 47 -29.82 3.91 -20.57
N THR A 48 -29.93 2.86 -19.77
CA THR A 48 -28.79 2.31 -19.01
C THR A 48 -28.13 1.19 -19.80
N ALA A 49 -26.82 1.29 -20.05
CA ALA A 49 -26.06 0.18 -20.60
C ALA A 49 -25.72 -0.80 -19.46
N ALA A 50 -26.31 -2.00 -19.48
CA ALA A 50 -25.84 -3.06 -18.60
C ALA A 50 -24.43 -3.53 -19.04
N GLY A 51 -23.53 -3.81 -18.11
CA GLY A 51 -22.18 -4.29 -18.43
C GLY A 51 -22.16 -5.52 -19.34
N SER A 52 -23.23 -6.37 -19.25
CA SER A 52 -23.43 -7.54 -20.12
C SER A 52 -23.79 -7.22 -21.57
N THR A 53 -24.17 -5.98 -21.88
CA THR A 53 -24.54 -5.54 -23.23
C THR A 53 -23.48 -4.66 -23.90
N LEU A 54 -22.36 -4.42 -23.21
CA LEU A 54 -21.20 -3.74 -23.80
C LEU A 54 -20.43 -4.76 -24.64
N SER A 55 -20.27 -4.50 -25.93
CA SER A 55 -19.54 -5.37 -26.87
C SER A 55 -18.02 -5.20 -26.75
N ASP A 56 -17.57 -4.10 -26.16
CA ASP A 56 -16.16 -3.74 -26.06
C ASP A 56 -15.77 -3.47 -24.59
N THR A 57 -14.47 -3.52 -24.32
CA THR A 57 -13.94 -3.11 -23.01
C THR A 57 -14.18 -1.65 -22.75
N VAL A 58 -14.61 -1.30 -21.53
CA VAL A 58 -14.68 0.09 -21.10
C VAL A 58 -13.25 0.61 -20.86
N PRO A 59 -12.78 1.61 -21.62
CA PRO A 59 -11.42 2.11 -21.46
C PRO A 59 -11.24 2.84 -20.13
N VAL A 60 -10.00 2.95 -19.67
CA VAL A 60 -9.63 3.63 -18.41
C VAL A 60 -10.15 5.07 -18.38
N SER A 61 -10.10 5.80 -19.51
CA SER A 61 -10.60 7.18 -19.63
C SER A 61 -12.12 7.33 -19.39
N LYS A 62 -12.85 6.21 -19.35
CA LYS A 62 -14.29 6.13 -19.06
C LYS A 62 -14.59 5.41 -17.75
N GLY A 63 -13.59 5.21 -16.91
CA GLY A 63 -13.72 4.54 -15.62
C GLY A 63 -13.70 3.01 -15.68
N GLY A 64 -13.39 2.41 -16.82
CA GLY A 64 -13.19 0.97 -16.96
C GLY A 64 -11.75 0.55 -16.64
N THR A 65 -11.52 -0.76 -16.61
CA THR A 65 -10.17 -1.32 -16.45
C THR A 65 -9.35 -1.30 -17.74
N GLY A 66 -10.00 -1.17 -18.90
CA GLY A 66 -9.36 -1.28 -20.21
C GLY A 66 -8.91 -2.69 -20.57
N ALA A 67 -9.16 -3.69 -19.71
CA ALA A 67 -8.72 -5.06 -19.90
C ALA A 67 -9.92 -5.99 -20.12
N THR A 68 -9.78 -6.99 -21.00
CA THR A 68 -10.77 -8.05 -21.23
C THR A 68 -10.68 -9.17 -20.21
N THR A 69 -9.48 -9.39 -19.66
CA THR A 69 -9.17 -10.41 -18.64
C THR A 69 -8.18 -9.84 -17.65
N LEU A 70 -8.22 -10.32 -16.43
CA LEU A 70 -7.26 -10.01 -15.37
C LEU A 70 -6.65 -11.33 -14.87
N THR A 71 -5.38 -11.28 -14.48
CA THR A 71 -4.70 -12.42 -13.85
C THR A 71 -5.37 -12.75 -12.52
N ALA A 72 -5.74 -14.01 -12.31
CA ALA A 72 -6.28 -14.46 -11.04
C ALA A 72 -5.26 -14.20 -9.92
N ASN A 73 -5.73 -13.68 -8.80
CA ASN A 73 -4.93 -13.37 -7.62
C ASN A 73 -3.81 -12.33 -7.83
N GLY A 74 -3.70 -11.72 -9.01
CA GLY A 74 -2.73 -10.68 -9.30
C GLY A 74 -3.10 -9.37 -8.61
N VAL A 75 -2.13 -8.68 -8.03
CA VAL A 75 -2.30 -7.30 -7.58
C VAL A 75 -2.37 -6.40 -8.81
N LEU A 76 -3.41 -5.57 -8.88
CA LEU A 76 -3.65 -4.71 -10.03
C LEU A 76 -2.94 -3.38 -9.84
N THR A 77 -2.20 -2.95 -10.86
CA THR A 77 -1.52 -1.65 -10.87
C THR A 77 -2.04 -0.76 -11.98
N GLY A 78 -2.04 0.55 -11.72
CA GLY A 78 -2.38 1.56 -12.71
C GLY A 78 -1.28 1.67 -13.76
N ASN A 79 -1.68 1.71 -15.04
CA ASN A 79 -0.76 1.82 -16.19
C ASN A 79 -1.04 3.11 -16.98
N GLY A 80 -1.16 4.25 -16.28
CA GLY A 80 -1.45 5.54 -16.88
C GLY A 80 -2.81 5.54 -17.57
N THR A 81 -2.84 5.82 -18.89
CA THR A 81 -4.04 5.79 -19.74
C THR A 81 -4.30 4.44 -20.39
N SER A 82 -3.38 3.49 -20.24
CA SER A 82 -3.50 2.12 -20.74
C SER A 82 -4.31 1.25 -19.78
N ALA A 83 -4.68 0.03 -20.22
CA ALA A 83 -5.37 -0.93 -19.39
C ALA A 83 -4.58 -1.20 -18.09
N ILE A 84 -5.29 -1.39 -16.98
CA ILE A 84 -4.65 -1.82 -15.73
C ILE A 84 -3.97 -3.17 -15.93
N THR A 85 -2.85 -3.37 -15.23
CA THR A 85 -2.04 -4.58 -15.36
C THR A 85 -2.15 -5.41 -14.08
N GLY A 86 -2.32 -6.71 -14.22
CA GLY A 86 -2.13 -7.66 -13.13
C GLY A 86 -0.65 -8.02 -13.04
N GLU A 87 -0.03 -7.72 -11.90
CA GLU A 87 1.39 -7.97 -11.69
C GLU A 87 1.65 -9.46 -11.50
N SER A 88 2.43 -10.06 -12.40
CA SER A 88 2.78 -11.48 -12.31
C SER A 88 3.72 -11.80 -11.14
N ASN A 89 4.47 -10.80 -10.69
CA ASN A 89 5.44 -10.90 -9.60
C ASN A 89 4.90 -10.48 -8.24
N LEU A 90 3.62 -10.07 -8.15
CA LEU A 90 2.97 -9.63 -6.94
C LEU A 90 1.57 -10.25 -6.87
N ILE A 91 1.43 -11.32 -6.09
CA ILE A 91 0.23 -12.16 -6.04
C ILE A 91 -0.30 -12.21 -4.62
N PHE A 92 -1.62 -12.02 -4.43
CA PHE A 92 -2.30 -12.23 -3.16
C PHE A 92 -3.40 -13.27 -3.33
N ASP A 93 -3.24 -14.45 -2.74
CA ASP A 93 -4.17 -15.58 -2.87
C ASP A 93 -5.32 -15.58 -1.84
N GLY A 94 -5.47 -14.49 -1.09
CA GLY A 94 -6.43 -14.37 0.01
C GLY A 94 -5.83 -14.63 1.39
N SER A 95 -4.65 -15.19 1.47
CA SER A 95 -3.91 -15.52 2.70
C SER A 95 -2.47 -15.03 2.64
N THR A 96 -1.78 -15.29 1.53
CA THR A 96 -0.35 -15.03 1.35
C THR A 96 -0.12 -13.99 0.27
N LEU A 97 0.70 -12.98 0.57
CA LEU A 97 1.27 -12.06 -0.42
C LEU A 97 2.60 -12.61 -0.90
N THR A 98 2.66 -13.02 -2.16
CA THR A 98 3.88 -13.54 -2.79
C THR A 98 4.51 -12.46 -3.68
N ILE A 99 5.80 -12.19 -3.44
CA ILE A 99 6.64 -11.31 -4.27
C ILE A 99 7.72 -12.19 -4.92
N THR A 100 7.61 -12.45 -6.23
CA THR A 100 8.61 -13.18 -7.00
C THR A 100 9.58 -12.21 -7.65
N GLY A 101 10.50 -11.69 -6.87
CA GLY A 101 11.48 -10.71 -7.30
C GLY A 101 12.27 -10.15 -6.13
N ALA A 102 13.20 -9.26 -6.42
CA ALA A 102 13.94 -8.58 -5.35
C ALA A 102 13.02 -7.60 -4.60
N ARG A 103 12.97 -7.74 -3.27
CA ARG A 103 12.47 -6.69 -2.40
C ARG A 103 13.61 -5.72 -2.11
N GLN A 104 13.46 -4.49 -2.56
CA GLN A 104 14.46 -3.45 -2.31
C GLN A 104 14.05 -2.64 -1.08
N ILE A 105 14.96 -2.49 -0.12
CA ILE A 105 14.87 -1.50 0.94
C ILE A 105 15.67 -0.29 0.47
N VAL A 106 15.00 0.86 0.38
CA VAL A 106 15.64 2.12 -0.04
C VAL A 106 16.14 2.89 1.17
N SER A 107 17.19 3.70 0.97
CA SER A 107 17.68 4.60 2.02
C SER A 107 16.60 5.59 2.46
N PRO A 108 16.45 5.82 3.77
CA PRO A 108 15.66 6.92 4.30
C PRO A 108 16.12 8.27 3.74
N THR A 109 15.21 9.17 3.42
CA THR A 109 15.51 10.51 2.91
C THR A 109 15.48 11.60 3.99
N GLY A 110 14.94 11.30 5.16
CA GLY A 110 14.81 12.20 6.31
C GLY A 110 15.16 11.52 7.62
N ALA A 111 15.28 12.30 8.69
CA ALA A 111 15.39 11.80 10.05
C ALA A 111 14.12 11.06 10.47
N ASP A 112 14.23 10.20 11.47
CA ASP A 112 13.11 9.43 12.06
C ASP A 112 12.34 8.58 11.03
N GLN A 113 13.06 8.08 10.02
CA GLN A 113 12.52 7.19 9.00
C GLN A 113 13.12 5.79 9.14
N TYR A 114 12.25 4.80 9.04
CA TYR A 114 12.56 3.39 9.25
C TYR A 114 11.95 2.57 8.12
N TYR A 115 12.77 1.87 7.33
CA TYR A 115 12.36 1.09 6.17
C TYR A 115 12.85 -0.35 6.29
N GLY A 116 11.95 -1.28 6.37
CA GLY A 116 12.28 -2.70 6.49
C GLY A 116 11.17 -3.53 7.08
N ASP A 117 11.55 -4.64 7.68
CA ASP A 117 10.64 -5.53 8.38
C ASP A 117 10.34 -4.99 9.77
N SER A 118 9.07 -4.79 10.07
CA SER A 118 8.62 -4.29 11.36
C SER A 118 7.58 -5.22 11.98
N VAL A 119 7.49 -5.18 13.30
CA VAL A 119 6.50 -5.92 14.08
C VAL A 119 5.74 -4.95 14.98
N GLN A 120 4.51 -5.34 15.34
CA GLN A 120 3.69 -4.62 16.30
C GLN A 120 3.00 -5.63 17.20
N PHE A 121 3.58 -5.86 18.37
CA PHE A 121 3.03 -6.74 19.41
C PHE A 121 3.73 -6.51 20.74
N GLY A 122 3.19 -7.08 21.80
CA GLY A 122 3.71 -6.93 23.16
C GLY A 122 3.29 -5.59 23.77
N SER A 123 3.96 -5.19 24.81
CA SER A 123 3.82 -3.90 25.49
C SER A 123 5.19 -3.31 25.77
N GLY A 124 5.26 -2.02 26.11
CA GLY A 124 6.49 -1.35 26.51
C GLY A 124 7.01 -1.77 27.89
N PRO A 125 8.08 -1.12 28.35
CA PRO A 125 8.72 -1.42 29.62
C PRO A 125 7.71 -1.47 30.78
N SER A 126 7.85 -2.45 31.65
CA SER A 126 6.91 -2.65 32.77
C SER A 126 5.42 -2.77 32.36
N GLY A 127 5.14 -3.15 31.10
CA GLY A 127 3.78 -3.27 30.55
C GLY A 127 3.13 -1.94 30.14
N VAL A 128 3.88 -0.85 30.04
CA VAL A 128 3.38 0.49 29.70
C VAL A 128 3.98 0.97 28.38
N ASP A 129 3.13 1.17 27.36
CA ASP A 129 3.60 1.62 26.05
C ASP A 129 4.17 3.06 26.07
N GLY A 130 3.73 3.90 27.01
CA GLY A 130 4.20 5.28 27.15
C GLY A 130 5.69 5.43 27.55
N ASP A 131 6.38 4.32 27.84
CA ASP A 131 7.82 4.32 28.13
C ASP A 131 8.67 3.88 26.92
N ILE A 132 8.05 3.67 25.75
CA ILE A 132 8.78 3.36 24.51
C ILE A 132 9.29 4.65 23.88
N GLU A 133 10.59 4.75 23.67
CA GLU A 133 11.24 5.87 23.01
C GLU A 133 11.74 5.48 21.61
N GLN A 134 11.38 6.27 20.60
CA GLN A 134 11.82 6.09 19.23
C GLN A 134 13.34 6.13 19.11
N GLY A 135 13.91 5.24 18.28
CA GLY A 135 15.36 5.15 18.05
C GLY A 135 16.14 4.37 19.08
N LYS A 136 15.52 3.99 20.18
CA LYS A 136 16.12 3.11 21.20
C LYS A 136 16.07 1.64 20.77
N LEU A 137 17.04 0.87 21.29
CA LEU A 137 17.16 -0.57 21.09
C LEU A 137 16.46 -1.31 22.23
N TYR A 138 15.60 -2.24 21.89
CA TYR A 138 14.83 -3.05 22.84
C TYR A 138 15.10 -4.54 22.64
N TYR A 139 14.91 -5.31 23.70
CA TYR A 139 14.79 -6.78 23.65
C TYR A 139 13.38 -7.20 24.10
N LEU A 140 12.93 -8.33 23.57
CA LEU A 140 11.66 -8.92 23.99
C LEU A 140 11.92 -9.88 25.16
N ASP A 141 11.28 -9.63 26.30
CA ASP A 141 11.39 -10.45 27.50
C ASP A 141 10.42 -11.66 27.49
N SER A 142 10.50 -12.50 28.52
CA SER A 142 9.64 -13.69 28.68
C SER A 142 8.18 -13.37 29.01
N SER A 143 7.88 -12.13 29.39
CA SER A 143 6.53 -11.63 29.69
C SER A 143 5.87 -10.95 28.49
N GLN A 144 6.50 -11.00 27.31
CA GLN A 144 6.11 -10.29 26.08
C GLN A 144 6.17 -8.77 26.23
N GLN A 145 7.09 -8.27 27.06
CA GLN A 145 7.39 -6.86 27.21
C GLN A 145 8.67 -6.51 26.47
N TRP A 146 8.69 -5.31 25.88
CA TRP A 146 9.85 -4.73 25.25
C TRP A 146 10.60 -3.88 26.26
N GLU A 147 11.76 -4.34 26.69
CA GLU A 147 12.64 -3.67 27.63
C GLU A 147 13.87 -3.13 26.91
N GLU A 148 14.46 -2.03 27.38
CA GLU A 148 15.67 -1.48 26.78
C GLU A 148 16.82 -2.50 26.82
N ALA A 149 17.43 -2.74 25.65
CA ALA A 149 18.54 -3.69 25.53
C ALA A 149 19.82 -3.13 26.13
N ASP A 150 20.58 -4.01 26.79
CA ASP A 150 21.79 -3.67 27.52
C ASP A 150 22.82 -4.78 27.33
N ALA A 151 24.07 -4.44 27.07
CA ALA A 151 25.16 -5.41 26.88
C ALA A 151 25.67 -6.03 28.17
N ASP A 152 25.34 -5.49 29.34
CA ASP A 152 25.87 -5.90 30.64
C ASP A 152 25.41 -7.30 31.09
N ALA A 153 24.40 -7.88 30.39
CA ALA A 153 23.92 -9.21 30.68
C ALA A 153 23.40 -9.96 29.46
N ALA A 154 23.52 -11.27 29.43
CA ALA A 154 22.99 -12.12 28.37
C ALA A 154 21.47 -12.04 28.28
N SER A 155 20.74 -11.88 29.38
CA SER A 155 19.29 -11.81 29.42
C SER A 155 18.70 -10.57 28.68
N THR A 156 19.46 -9.49 28.59
CA THR A 156 19.04 -8.20 28.02
C THR A 156 19.55 -7.96 26.60
N SER A 157 20.39 -8.85 26.07
CA SER A 157 21.09 -8.64 24.81
C SER A 157 21.06 -9.81 23.83
N THR A 158 20.75 -11.05 24.27
CA THR A 158 20.85 -12.24 23.41
C THR A 158 19.54 -12.67 22.75
N GLY A 159 18.40 -12.16 23.23
CA GLY A 159 17.06 -12.46 22.70
C GLY A 159 16.75 -11.76 21.38
N MET A 160 15.46 -11.61 21.09
CA MET A 160 14.98 -10.84 19.97
C MET A 160 15.23 -9.35 20.21
N LEU A 161 16.01 -8.73 19.33
CA LEU A 161 16.30 -7.30 19.37
C LEU A 161 15.52 -6.55 18.30
N ALA A 162 15.09 -5.33 18.61
CA ALA A 162 14.41 -4.46 17.67
C ALA A 162 14.58 -2.97 18.05
N ILE A 163 14.45 -2.08 17.09
CA ILE A 163 14.50 -0.63 17.30
C ILE A 163 13.09 -0.08 17.30
N ALA A 164 12.72 0.71 18.33
CA ALA A 164 11.45 1.42 18.34
C ALA A 164 11.37 2.44 17.20
N ILE A 165 10.26 2.40 16.44
CA ILE A 165 10.07 3.25 15.26
C ILE A 165 9.05 4.37 15.48
N VAL A 166 8.45 4.42 16.65
CA VAL A 166 7.50 5.45 17.08
C VAL A 166 7.46 5.48 18.61
N ASP A 167 7.33 6.66 19.19
CA ASP A 167 7.15 6.82 20.64
C ASP A 167 5.81 6.24 21.11
N ASP A 168 5.76 5.83 22.36
CA ASP A 168 4.55 5.40 23.05
C ASP A 168 3.75 4.29 22.34
N SER A 169 4.44 3.42 21.58
CA SER A 169 3.76 2.36 20.82
C SER A 169 4.67 1.16 20.57
N PRO A 170 4.20 -0.09 20.76
CA PRO A 170 5.01 -1.30 20.57
C PRO A 170 5.20 -1.64 19.08
N ARG A 171 5.70 -0.67 18.30
CA ARG A 171 6.07 -0.83 16.88
C ARG A 171 7.58 -0.78 16.72
N PHE A 172 8.15 -1.84 16.19
CA PHE A 172 9.59 -2.04 16.15
C PHE A 172 10.10 -2.48 14.79
N LEU A 173 11.24 -1.94 14.36
CA LEU A 173 12.01 -2.43 13.23
C LEU A 173 12.83 -3.64 13.68
N VAL A 174 12.66 -4.78 13.03
CA VAL A 174 13.44 -5.98 13.29
C VAL A 174 14.58 -6.20 12.29
N LYS A 175 14.48 -5.57 11.11
CA LYS A 175 15.53 -5.57 10.10
C LYS A 175 15.28 -4.49 9.05
N GLY A 176 16.27 -3.66 8.73
CA GLY A 176 16.13 -2.67 7.69
C GLY A 176 17.09 -1.50 7.78
N LEU A 177 16.82 -0.45 7.02
CA LEU A 177 17.52 0.82 7.04
C LEU A 177 16.74 1.83 7.89
N ALA A 178 17.46 2.59 8.71
CA ALA A 178 16.86 3.56 9.61
C ALA A 178 17.77 4.77 9.79
N ARG A 179 17.17 5.94 10.03
CA ARG A 179 17.84 7.18 10.42
C ARG A 179 17.23 7.73 11.68
N HIS A 180 18.08 8.05 12.65
CA HIS A 180 17.63 8.70 13.88
C HIS A 180 18.65 9.72 14.40
N PRO A 181 18.22 10.88 14.93
CA PRO A 181 19.10 11.93 15.41
C PRO A 181 20.07 11.51 16.52
N SER A 182 19.70 10.58 17.39
CA SER A 182 20.54 10.11 18.49
C SER A 182 21.78 9.32 18.03
N TRP A 183 21.81 8.79 16.80
CA TRP A 183 22.92 8.01 16.26
C TRP A 183 24.04 8.86 15.69
N ALA A 184 24.38 9.94 16.39
CA ALA A 184 25.49 10.79 16.03
C ALA A 184 26.83 10.18 16.44
N GLY A 185 27.88 10.43 15.65
CA GLY A 185 29.24 9.99 15.96
C GLY A 185 29.65 8.68 15.31
N PHE A 186 28.76 7.97 14.63
CA PHE A 186 29.14 6.80 13.83
C PHE A 186 29.76 7.23 12.50
N THR A 187 30.71 6.44 12.01
CA THR A 187 31.35 6.61 10.71
C THR A 187 30.83 5.55 9.75
N THR A 188 30.62 5.92 8.49
CA THR A 188 30.19 4.95 7.46
C THR A 188 31.13 3.74 7.43
N GLY A 189 30.56 2.55 7.56
CA GLY A 189 31.29 1.27 7.65
C GLY A 189 31.48 0.76 9.07
N ASP A 190 31.20 1.55 10.11
CA ASP A 190 31.29 1.09 11.49
C ASP A 190 30.38 -0.13 11.73
N VAL A 191 30.93 -1.10 12.46
CA VAL A 191 30.14 -2.19 13.03
C VAL A 191 29.44 -1.67 14.28
N LEU A 192 28.16 -1.98 14.42
CA LEU A 192 27.33 -1.52 15.55
C LEU A 192 26.97 -2.67 16.48
N TYR A 193 27.00 -2.37 17.78
CA TYR A 193 26.79 -3.32 18.85
C TYR A 193 25.71 -2.84 19.82
N VAL A 194 25.16 -3.76 20.61
CA VAL A 194 24.41 -3.41 21.82
C VAL A 194 25.35 -2.63 22.74
N SER A 195 24.87 -1.51 23.27
CA SER A 195 25.65 -0.69 24.23
C SER A 195 25.53 -1.24 25.65
N GLY A 196 26.53 -0.97 26.52
CA GLY A 196 26.40 -1.10 27.97
C GLY A 196 25.54 0.00 28.62
N THR A 197 24.97 0.89 27.82
CA THR A 197 23.94 1.84 28.27
C THR A 197 22.60 1.38 27.70
N ALA A 198 21.63 1.13 28.55
CA ALA A 198 20.33 0.60 28.18
C ALA A 198 19.67 1.42 27.06
N GLY A 199 19.12 0.74 26.06
CA GLY A 199 18.46 1.32 24.89
C GLY A 199 19.37 1.95 23.85
N GLU A 200 20.68 2.07 24.10
CA GLU A 200 21.62 2.72 23.20
C GLU A 200 22.31 1.73 22.23
N ILE A 201 22.84 2.29 21.15
CA ILE A 201 23.67 1.58 20.16
C ILE A 201 25.07 2.17 20.19
N THR A 202 26.10 1.33 20.06
CA THR A 202 27.50 1.77 20.08
C THR A 202 28.29 1.20 18.89
N ASN A 203 29.33 1.93 18.43
CA ASN A 203 30.33 1.44 17.49
C ASN A 203 31.60 0.91 18.18
N THR A 204 31.61 0.88 19.51
CA THR A 204 32.69 0.31 20.30
C THR A 204 32.21 -1.00 20.93
N ALA A 205 32.88 -2.10 20.64
CA ALA A 205 32.51 -3.39 21.23
C ALA A 205 32.60 -3.33 22.77
N PRO A 206 31.57 -3.78 23.51
CA PRO A 206 31.58 -3.90 24.94
C PRO A 206 32.81 -4.74 25.41
N SER A 207 33.42 -4.39 26.53
CA SER A 207 34.66 -5.01 26.98
C SER A 207 34.73 -5.28 28.50
N GLY A 208 33.66 -5.00 29.24
CA GLY A 208 33.52 -5.33 30.64
C GLY A 208 33.42 -6.85 30.84
N ASN A 209 33.87 -7.34 31.98
CA ASN A 209 33.71 -8.77 32.29
C ASN A 209 32.24 -9.16 32.44
N GLY A 210 31.78 -10.10 31.62
CA GLY A 210 30.37 -10.51 31.54
C GLY A 210 29.58 -9.78 30.49
N ASP A 211 30.14 -8.73 29.85
CA ASP A 211 29.47 -8.04 28.76
C ASP A 211 29.25 -8.94 27.55
N ILE A 212 28.18 -8.69 26.82
CA ILE A 212 27.83 -9.38 25.59
C ILE A 212 28.22 -8.55 24.40
N VAL A 213 29.13 -9.02 23.58
CA VAL A 213 29.47 -8.47 22.29
C VAL A 213 28.53 -9.08 21.24
N ARG A 214 27.54 -8.33 20.78
CA ARG A 214 26.61 -8.75 19.73
C ARG A 214 26.52 -7.69 18.67
N VAL A 215 26.81 -8.06 17.40
CA VAL A 215 26.64 -7.19 16.26
C VAL A 215 25.14 -7.03 15.96
N ILE A 216 24.70 -5.80 15.84
CA ILE A 216 23.31 -5.48 15.52
C ILE A 216 23.14 -4.85 14.14
N GLY A 217 24.24 -4.50 13.47
CA GLY A 217 24.22 -3.90 12.14
C GLY A 217 25.45 -3.09 11.81
N TYR A 218 25.28 -2.16 10.88
CA TYR A 218 26.35 -1.34 10.35
C TYR A 218 25.91 0.09 10.11
N CYS A 219 26.78 1.06 10.31
CA CYS A 219 26.55 2.43 9.87
C CYS A 219 26.70 2.50 8.33
N THR A 220 25.64 2.86 7.62
CA THR A 220 25.63 2.99 6.16
C THR A 220 25.91 4.41 5.69
N ASP A 221 25.55 5.41 6.49
CA ASP A 221 25.83 6.82 6.24
C ASP A 221 25.97 7.60 7.56
N GLY A 222 27.19 7.81 8.01
CA GLY A 222 27.48 8.54 9.24
C GLY A 222 27.05 10.01 9.21
N THR A 223 27.09 10.66 8.04
CA THR A 223 26.65 12.05 7.87
C THR A 223 25.16 12.21 8.13
N ASN A 224 24.37 11.27 7.60
CA ASN A 224 22.93 11.26 7.74
C ASN A 224 22.44 10.39 8.90
N ARG A 225 23.36 9.82 9.69
CA ARG A 225 23.04 8.96 10.84
C ARG A 225 22.15 7.78 10.45
N GLU A 226 22.53 7.13 9.34
CA GLU A 226 21.83 5.97 8.80
C GLU A 226 22.54 4.69 9.19
N ILE A 227 21.77 3.72 9.63
CA ILE A 227 22.25 2.38 9.95
C ILE A 227 21.46 1.33 9.17
N TYR A 228 22.11 0.22 8.85
CA TYR A 228 21.46 -1.02 8.48
C TYR A 228 21.37 -1.91 9.71
N PHE A 229 20.17 -1.99 10.27
CA PHE A 229 19.86 -2.84 11.42
C PHE A 229 19.59 -4.27 10.96
N ASN A 230 20.37 -5.21 11.46
CA ASN A 230 20.23 -6.65 11.17
C ASN A 230 20.95 -7.44 12.27
N PRO A 231 20.32 -7.60 13.45
CA PRO A 231 20.95 -8.26 14.59
C PRO A 231 21.44 -9.65 14.25
N ASP A 232 22.71 -9.94 14.54
CA ASP A 232 23.25 -11.29 14.40
C ASP A 232 22.66 -12.23 15.48
N GLY A 233 22.47 -13.49 15.13
CA GLY A 233 22.15 -14.55 16.10
C GLY A 233 23.34 -14.99 16.96
N ALA A 234 24.57 -14.65 16.54
CA ALA A 234 25.79 -14.97 17.28
C ALA A 234 26.18 -13.83 18.23
N PHE A 235 26.71 -14.19 19.38
CA PHE A 235 27.25 -13.25 20.35
C PHE A 235 28.42 -13.91 21.12
N VAL A 236 29.23 -13.09 21.77
CA VAL A 236 30.34 -13.52 22.63
C VAL A 236 30.21 -12.84 23.98
N GLU A 237 30.34 -13.60 25.07
CA GLU A 237 30.49 -13.06 26.42
C GLU A 237 31.94 -12.77 26.67
N VAL A 238 32.25 -11.58 27.18
CA VAL A 238 33.58 -11.15 27.54
C VAL A 238 33.97 -11.84 28.87
N SER A 239 35.00 -12.67 28.87
CA SER A 239 35.54 -13.27 30.06
C SER A 239 36.84 -12.58 30.50
N ALA A 240 37.03 -12.44 31.82
CA ALA A 240 38.26 -11.90 32.39
C ALA A 240 39.49 -12.77 32.09
#